data_5d35e2e639fbdcf6948454caa9741054
#
_entry.id   5d35e2e639fbdcf6948454caa9741054
#
_cell.length_a   1.000
_cell.length_b   1.000
_cell.length_c   1.000
_cell.angle_alpha   90.00
_cell.angle_beta   90.00
_cell.angle_gamma   90.00
#
_symmetry.space_group_name_H-M   'P 1'
#
loop_
_entity.id
_entity.type
_entity.pdbx_description
1 polymer ?
#
loop_
_entity_poly.entity_id
_entity_poly.type
_entity_poly.pdbx_seq_one_letter_code
_entity_poly.pdbx_strand_id
1 'polypeptide(L)'
;MKRICVNCGSNSGNNPAYLEMAENLGQILAKRNLELVYGGASVGLMGKVADAVIKSGGSAIGVIPKMFADKVSHQGLTELYIVDSMHERKAKMFELADGFIALPGGFGTIEEITELLTWAQLGLNKKPCGIINVNGYFDNLLTFFDRSVAEGFIKQEHREMLFVEDFPETLLDRFEEYNAPRVGKWIDI
;
A
#
# COMPACT_ATOMS: atom_id res chain seq x y z
N MET A 1 13.80 3.71 -6.88
CA MET A 1 12.81 3.56 -5.79
C MET A 1 13.53 3.14 -4.53
N LYS A 2 13.21 3.72 -3.35
CA LYS A 2 13.85 3.39 -2.07
C LYS A 2 12.85 2.93 -1.00
N ARG A 3 11.64 3.45 -1.03
CA ARG A 3 10.63 3.26 0.01
C ARG A 3 9.30 2.80 -0.54
N ILE A 4 8.76 1.72 0.02
CA ILE A 4 7.43 1.21 -0.32
C ILE A 4 6.50 1.38 0.87
N CYS A 5 5.38 2.05 0.63
CA CYS A 5 4.28 2.09 1.58
C CYS A 5 3.42 0.84 1.42
N VAL A 6 3.16 0.14 2.54
CA VAL A 6 2.29 -1.03 2.56
C VAL A 6 1.05 -0.74 3.39
N ASN A 7 -0.11 -0.77 2.74
CA ASN A 7 -1.44 -0.64 3.34
C ASN A 7 -2.06 -2.03 3.47
N CYS A 8 -2.41 -2.46 4.68
CA CYS A 8 -2.91 -3.82 4.93
C CYS A 8 -3.77 -3.89 6.18
N GLY A 9 -4.37 -5.05 6.42
CA GLY A 9 -5.26 -5.27 7.56
C GLY A 9 -4.58 -5.11 8.92
N SER A 10 -5.27 -4.44 9.86
CA SER A 10 -4.95 -4.46 11.29
C SER A 10 -5.32 -5.78 11.97
N ASN A 11 -5.97 -6.69 11.26
CA ASN A 11 -6.25 -8.07 11.62
C ASN A 11 -5.56 -9.00 10.63
N SER A 12 -5.33 -10.25 11.03
CA SER A 12 -4.64 -11.26 10.19
C SER A 12 -5.53 -11.86 9.11
N GLY A 13 -6.85 -11.69 9.22
CA GLY A 13 -7.82 -12.43 8.41
C GLY A 13 -7.90 -13.91 8.82
N ASN A 14 -8.79 -14.65 8.18
CA ASN A 14 -9.04 -16.07 8.51
C ASN A 14 -8.20 -17.04 7.67
N ASN A 15 -7.65 -16.57 6.54
CA ASN A 15 -6.83 -17.42 5.68
C ASN A 15 -5.34 -17.19 6.00
N PRO A 16 -4.60 -18.26 6.38
CA PRO A 16 -3.17 -18.15 6.73
C PRO A 16 -2.30 -17.61 5.59
N ALA A 17 -2.72 -17.77 4.33
CA ALA A 17 -2.01 -17.22 3.17
C ALA A 17 -1.82 -15.70 3.23
N TYR A 18 -2.66 -14.96 3.95
CA TYR A 18 -2.50 -13.52 4.10
C TYR A 18 -1.30 -13.16 4.98
N LEU A 19 -1.10 -13.90 6.08
CA LEU A 19 0.09 -13.74 6.94
C LEU A 19 1.36 -14.18 6.22
N GLU A 20 1.29 -15.29 5.50
CA GLU A 20 2.42 -15.81 4.70
C GLU A 20 2.85 -14.79 3.63
N MET A 21 1.89 -14.18 2.95
CA MET A 21 2.18 -13.15 1.95
C MET A 21 2.76 -11.87 2.57
N ALA A 22 2.25 -11.45 3.73
CA ALA A 22 2.81 -10.30 4.46
C ALA A 22 4.26 -10.55 4.89
N GLU A 23 4.58 -11.77 5.35
CA GLU A 23 5.94 -12.18 5.66
C GLU A 23 6.83 -12.19 4.42
N ASN A 24 6.37 -12.81 3.34
CA ASN A 24 7.08 -12.87 2.07
C ASN A 24 7.39 -11.48 1.53
N LEU A 25 6.39 -10.58 1.48
CA LEU A 25 6.61 -9.20 1.06
C LEU A 25 7.68 -8.52 1.91
N GLY A 26 7.63 -8.66 3.24
CA GLY A 26 8.63 -8.06 4.13
C GLY A 26 10.06 -8.57 3.85
N GLN A 27 10.22 -9.87 3.64
CA GLN A 27 11.51 -10.48 3.28
C GLN A 27 12.04 -9.96 1.93
N ILE A 28 11.16 -9.83 0.94
CA ILE A 28 11.52 -9.34 -0.40
C ILE A 28 11.92 -7.85 -0.35
N LEU A 29 11.19 -7.02 0.40
CA LEU A 29 11.56 -5.62 0.59
C LEU A 29 12.98 -5.50 1.17
N ALA A 30 13.27 -6.23 2.24
CA ALA A 30 14.61 -6.24 2.84
C ALA A 30 15.68 -6.74 1.86
N LYS A 31 15.43 -7.84 1.15
CA LYS A 31 16.35 -8.40 0.15
C LYS A 31 16.66 -7.43 -1.00
N ARG A 32 15.69 -6.60 -1.40
CA ARG A 32 15.84 -5.58 -2.44
C ARG A 32 16.38 -4.25 -1.90
N ASN A 33 16.73 -4.16 -0.60
CA ASN A 33 17.13 -2.93 0.08
C ASN A 33 16.08 -1.81 -0.04
N LEU A 34 14.81 -2.18 -0.01
CA LEU A 34 13.68 -1.26 0.03
C LEU A 34 13.22 -1.10 1.49
N GLU A 35 13.06 0.15 1.93
CA GLU A 35 12.54 0.46 3.25
C GLU A 35 11.02 0.35 3.26
N LEU A 36 10.45 -0.26 4.29
CA LEU A 36 9.01 -0.30 4.52
C LEU A 36 8.53 1.02 5.13
N VAL A 37 7.49 1.62 4.56
CA VAL A 37 6.66 2.66 5.20
C VAL A 37 5.29 2.05 5.48
N TYR A 38 4.75 2.21 6.71
CA TYR A 38 3.45 1.60 7.04
C TYR A 38 2.78 2.28 8.24
N GLY A 39 1.62 1.77 8.66
CA GLY A 39 0.80 2.35 9.73
C GLY A 39 1.35 2.29 11.15
N GLY A 40 2.57 1.79 11.37
CA GLY A 40 3.26 1.82 12.66
C GLY A 40 2.74 0.86 13.73
N ALA A 41 1.71 0.05 13.46
CA ALA A 41 1.13 -0.85 14.45
C ALA A 41 1.75 -2.25 14.41
N SER A 42 1.80 -2.90 15.59
CA SER A 42 2.35 -4.26 15.77
C SER A 42 1.32 -5.38 15.56
N VAL A 43 0.11 -5.06 15.09
CA VAL A 43 -1.01 -5.99 14.99
C VAL A 43 -1.31 -6.41 13.55
N GLY A 44 -1.93 -7.60 13.39
CA GLY A 44 -2.39 -8.13 12.12
C GLY A 44 -1.32 -8.26 11.05
N LEU A 45 -1.66 -7.98 9.80
CA LEU A 45 -0.71 -8.00 8.69
C LEU A 45 0.31 -6.87 8.79
N MET A 46 -0.05 -5.73 9.41
CA MET A 46 0.87 -4.61 9.64
C MET A 46 2.08 -5.04 10.48
N GLY A 47 1.84 -5.68 11.64
CA GLY A 47 2.91 -6.20 12.48
C GLY A 47 3.72 -7.28 11.76
N LYS A 48 3.05 -8.17 11.02
CA LYS A 48 3.71 -9.27 10.32
C LYS A 48 4.69 -8.80 9.24
N VAL A 49 4.30 -7.83 8.41
CA VAL A 49 5.20 -7.31 7.37
C VAL A 49 6.39 -6.55 7.98
N ALA A 50 6.17 -5.75 9.03
CA ALA A 50 7.24 -5.01 9.70
C ALA A 50 8.23 -5.95 10.39
N ASP A 51 7.73 -6.96 11.12
CA ASP A 51 8.55 -8.02 11.72
C ASP A 51 9.44 -8.72 10.69
N ALA A 52 8.86 -9.06 9.52
CA ALA A 52 9.59 -9.76 8.47
C ALA A 52 10.71 -8.89 7.88
N VAL A 53 10.46 -7.60 7.66
CA VAL A 53 11.48 -6.64 7.21
C VAL A 53 12.62 -6.56 8.22
N ILE A 54 12.31 -6.34 9.51
CA ILE A 54 13.29 -6.17 10.57
C ILE A 54 14.11 -7.45 10.77
N LYS A 55 13.47 -8.62 10.83
CA LYS A 55 14.13 -9.92 10.96
C LYS A 55 15.07 -10.24 9.80
N SER A 56 14.78 -9.69 8.62
CA SER A 56 15.60 -9.84 7.41
C SER A 56 16.69 -8.75 7.28
N GLY A 57 16.89 -7.93 8.32
CA GLY A 57 17.91 -6.88 8.35
C GLY A 57 17.55 -5.61 7.57
N GLY A 58 16.30 -5.45 7.15
CA GLY A 58 15.79 -4.26 6.47
C GLY A 58 15.34 -3.16 7.44
N SER A 59 14.87 -2.04 6.88
CA SER A 59 14.40 -0.87 7.60
C SER A 59 12.89 -0.73 7.52
N ALA A 60 12.24 -0.43 8.66
CA ALA A 60 10.80 -0.19 8.74
C ALA A 60 10.52 1.14 9.43
N ILE A 61 9.70 1.97 8.77
CA ILE A 61 9.28 3.30 9.21
C ILE A 61 7.79 3.26 9.48
N GLY A 62 7.40 3.51 10.72
CA GLY A 62 6.01 3.58 11.14
C GLY A 62 5.48 5.01 11.15
N VAL A 63 4.22 5.20 10.78
CA VAL A 63 3.50 6.47 10.97
C VAL A 63 2.20 6.20 11.70
N ILE A 64 2.07 6.67 12.95
CA ILE A 64 0.95 6.33 13.83
C ILE A 64 0.33 7.59 14.44
N PRO A 65 -1.00 7.71 14.48
CA PRO A 65 -1.65 8.76 15.23
C PRO A 65 -1.46 8.59 16.74
N LYS A 66 -1.26 9.69 17.44
CA LYS A 66 -1.03 9.74 18.89
C LYS A 66 -2.06 8.92 19.68
N MET A 67 -3.33 8.96 19.28
CA MET A 67 -4.40 8.22 19.95
C MET A 67 -4.21 6.68 19.96
N PHE A 68 -3.35 6.15 19.08
CA PHE A 68 -3.04 4.71 18.97
C PHE A 68 -1.61 4.38 19.42
N ALA A 69 -0.72 5.36 19.52
CA ALA A 69 0.71 5.14 19.77
C ALA A 69 0.97 4.31 21.04
N ASP A 70 0.33 4.65 22.15
CA ASP A 70 0.50 3.96 23.42
C ASP A 70 -0.12 2.55 23.46
N LYS A 71 -0.98 2.22 22.49
CA LYS A 71 -1.76 0.97 22.50
C LYS A 71 -1.19 -0.11 21.61
N VAL A 72 -0.74 0.26 20.42
CA VAL A 72 -0.41 -0.70 19.36
C VAL A 72 0.86 -0.38 18.58
N SER A 73 1.66 0.62 18.98
CA SER A 73 2.88 0.93 18.25
C SER A 73 3.86 -0.26 18.25
N HIS A 74 4.50 -0.46 17.12
CA HIS A 74 5.47 -1.52 16.96
C HIS A 74 6.81 -1.15 17.61
N GLN A 75 7.44 -2.10 18.31
CA GLN A 75 8.77 -1.93 18.89
C GLN A 75 9.86 -2.36 17.88
N GLY A 76 11.01 -1.72 17.96
CA GLY A 76 12.16 -2.09 17.13
C GLY A 76 12.13 -1.53 15.70
N LEU A 77 11.25 -0.57 15.41
CA LEU A 77 11.25 0.16 14.15
C LEU A 77 12.53 0.98 13.98
N THR A 78 12.95 1.18 12.73
CA THR A 78 14.04 2.11 12.39
C THR A 78 13.65 3.55 12.75
N GLU A 79 12.40 3.90 12.48
CA GLU A 79 11.85 5.22 12.78
C GLU A 79 10.34 5.13 13.04
N LEU A 80 9.83 5.96 13.95
CA LEU A 80 8.40 6.07 14.26
C LEU A 80 7.98 7.54 14.29
N TYR A 81 7.11 7.93 13.35
CA TYR A 81 6.46 9.23 13.35
C TYR A 81 5.14 9.16 14.10
N ILE A 82 5.01 9.96 15.15
CA ILE A 82 3.75 10.16 15.87
C ILE A 82 3.12 11.44 15.35
N VAL A 83 1.89 11.35 14.85
CA VAL A 83 1.14 12.45 14.23
C VAL A 83 -0.17 12.71 14.97
N ASP A 84 -0.79 13.89 14.76
CA ASP A 84 -1.98 14.27 15.53
C ASP A 84 -3.29 13.70 14.93
N SER A 85 -3.32 13.41 13.62
CA SER A 85 -4.54 12.98 12.94
C SER A 85 -4.32 11.86 11.91
N MET A 86 -5.41 11.21 11.48
CA MET A 86 -5.38 10.25 10.38
C MET A 86 -5.04 10.94 9.04
N HIS A 87 -5.39 12.20 8.84
CA HIS A 87 -5.03 12.95 7.64
C HIS A 87 -3.52 13.19 7.57
N GLU A 88 -2.91 13.63 8.67
CA GLU A 88 -1.45 13.80 8.76
C GLU A 88 -0.71 12.48 8.57
N ARG A 89 -1.26 11.37 9.12
CA ARG A 89 -0.70 10.04 8.91
C ARG A 89 -0.62 9.69 7.42
N LYS A 90 -1.73 9.80 6.70
CA LYS A 90 -1.77 9.50 5.27
C LYS A 90 -0.87 10.43 4.47
N ALA A 91 -0.89 11.73 4.76
CA ALA A 91 -0.01 12.70 4.11
C ALA A 91 1.48 12.36 4.34
N LYS A 92 1.85 12.00 5.58
CA LYS A 92 3.24 11.63 5.91
C LYS A 92 3.66 10.33 5.23
N MET A 93 2.81 9.31 5.22
CA MET A 93 3.08 8.06 4.49
C MET A 93 3.25 8.31 2.99
N PHE A 94 2.41 9.17 2.41
CA PHE A 94 2.54 9.59 1.02
C PHE A 94 3.86 10.32 0.73
N GLU A 95 4.25 11.26 1.59
CA GLU A 95 5.52 12.00 1.47
C GLU A 95 6.73 11.07 1.44
N LEU A 96 6.77 10.11 2.37
CA LEU A 96 7.90 9.22 2.59
C LEU A 96 8.08 8.16 1.50
N ALA A 97 7.00 7.67 0.90
CA ALA A 97 7.02 6.53 -0.01
C ALA A 97 7.30 6.92 -1.46
N ASP A 98 7.87 5.99 -2.22
CA ASP A 98 8.07 6.08 -3.68
C ASP A 98 7.06 5.22 -4.46
N GLY A 99 6.36 4.30 -3.79
CA GLY A 99 5.33 3.44 -4.35
C GLY A 99 4.43 2.86 -3.25
N PHE A 100 3.26 2.36 -3.63
CA PHE A 100 2.21 1.94 -2.69
C PHE A 100 1.69 0.56 -3.03
N ILE A 101 1.69 -0.33 -2.03
CA ILE A 101 1.18 -1.71 -2.15
C ILE A 101 0.04 -1.90 -1.16
N ALA A 102 -1.09 -2.45 -1.63
CA ALA A 102 -2.15 -2.96 -0.78
C ALA A 102 -2.08 -4.48 -0.68
N LEU A 103 -2.01 -5.00 0.55
CA LEU A 103 -2.31 -6.39 0.91
C LEU A 103 -3.75 -6.50 1.40
N PRO A 104 -4.30 -7.73 1.54
CA PRO A 104 -5.63 -7.92 2.11
C PRO A 104 -5.88 -7.10 3.38
N GLY A 105 -7.06 -6.48 3.45
CA GLY A 105 -7.42 -5.61 4.56
C GLY A 105 -8.87 -5.12 4.48
N GLY A 106 -9.29 -4.32 5.43
CA GLY A 106 -10.64 -3.80 5.53
C GLY A 106 -10.82 -2.43 4.88
N PHE A 107 -11.78 -1.67 5.42
CA PHE A 107 -12.14 -0.35 4.90
C PHE A 107 -10.96 0.63 4.83
N GLY A 108 -10.06 0.63 5.83
CA GLY A 108 -8.89 1.51 5.83
C GLY A 108 -7.96 1.22 4.66
N THR A 109 -7.70 -0.05 4.37
CA THR A 109 -6.85 -0.45 3.23
C THR A 109 -7.46 -0.05 1.89
N ILE A 110 -8.79 -0.24 1.74
CA ILE A 110 -9.51 0.15 0.52
C ILE A 110 -9.56 1.68 0.38
N GLU A 111 -9.79 2.39 1.47
CA GLU A 111 -9.81 3.86 1.50
C GLU A 111 -8.45 4.43 1.10
N GLU A 112 -7.37 3.93 1.69
CA GLU A 112 -6.00 4.38 1.41
C GLU A 112 -5.62 4.16 -0.06
N ILE A 113 -5.87 2.97 -0.63
CA ILE A 113 -5.51 2.71 -2.04
C ILE A 113 -6.40 3.49 -3.01
N THR A 114 -7.70 3.67 -2.73
CA THR A 114 -8.60 4.45 -3.60
C THR A 114 -8.33 5.95 -3.55
N GLU A 115 -7.89 6.49 -2.40
CA GLU A 115 -7.41 7.87 -2.30
C GLU A 115 -6.18 8.10 -3.19
N LEU A 116 -5.19 7.20 -3.14
CA LEU A 116 -3.98 7.27 -3.95
C LEU A 116 -4.28 7.21 -5.45
N LEU A 117 -5.23 6.36 -5.88
CA LEU A 117 -5.71 6.28 -7.26
C LEU A 117 -6.46 7.55 -7.66
N THR A 118 -7.27 8.11 -6.77
CA THR A 118 -7.94 9.39 -7.02
C THR A 118 -6.91 10.51 -7.24
N TRP A 119 -5.86 10.56 -6.44
CA TRP A 119 -4.78 11.53 -6.64
C TRP A 119 -3.99 11.27 -7.92
N ALA A 120 -3.85 10.01 -8.33
CA ALA A 120 -3.23 9.67 -9.62
C ALA A 120 -4.05 10.18 -10.80
N GLN A 121 -5.38 10.01 -10.79
CA GLN A 121 -6.29 10.55 -11.80
C GLN A 121 -6.21 12.09 -11.91
N LEU A 122 -5.97 12.77 -10.79
CA LEU A 122 -5.85 14.21 -10.73
C LEU A 122 -4.43 14.72 -11.06
N GLY A 123 -3.48 13.81 -11.33
CA GLY A 123 -2.08 14.14 -11.58
C GLY A 123 -1.27 14.57 -10.35
N LEU A 124 -1.86 14.42 -9.15
CA LEU A 124 -1.24 14.76 -7.86
C LEU A 124 -0.32 13.63 -7.36
N ASN A 125 -0.63 12.38 -7.70
CA ASN A 125 0.22 11.23 -7.44
C ASN A 125 0.85 10.74 -8.75
N LYS A 126 2.18 10.69 -8.79
CA LYS A 126 2.97 10.15 -9.91
C LYS A 126 3.71 8.87 -9.54
N LYS A 127 3.42 8.31 -8.36
CA LYS A 127 4.06 7.12 -7.82
C LYS A 127 3.19 5.90 -8.14
N PRO A 128 3.78 4.72 -8.41
CA PRO A 128 3.03 3.51 -8.72
C PRO A 128 2.17 3.05 -7.55
N CYS A 129 0.99 2.51 -7.88
CA CYS A 129 0.06 1.91 -6.93
C CYS A 129 -0.29 0.48 -7.38
N GLY A 130 -0.27 -0.47 -6.45
CA GLY A 130 -0.59 -1.85 -6.78
C GLY A 130 -1.24 -2.62 -5.64
N ILE A 131 -1.84 -3.73 -6.02
CA ILE A 131 -2.48 -4.70 -5.13
C ILE A 131 -1.76 -6.04 -5.30
N ILE A 132 -1.44 -6.72 -4.20
CA ILE A 132 -1.11 -8.14 -4.19
C ILE A 132 -2.40 -8.91 -3.90
N ASN A 133 -2.93 -9.58 -4.94
CA ASN A 133 -4.26 -10.21 -4.91
C ASN A 133 -4.22 -11.64 -4.39
N VAL A 134 -3.89 -11.79 -3.10
CA VAL A 134 -3.74 -13.08 -2.44
C VAL A 134 -5.04 -13.88 -2.51
N ASN A 135 -5.01 -15.03 -3.21
CA ASN A 135 -6.17 -15.93 -3.37
C ASN A 135 -7.45 -15.22 -3.86
N GLY A 136 -7.31 -14.22 -4.73
CA GLY A 136 -8.46 -13.51 -5.29
C GLY A 136 -9.20 -12.61 -4.28
N TYR A 137 -8.55 -12.22 -3.18
CA TYR A 137 -9.20 -11.42 -2.12
C TYR A 137 -9.85 -10.13 -2.64
N PHE A 138 -9.24 -9.51 -3.63
CA PHE A 138 -9.72 -8.26 -4.22
C PHE A 138 -10.56 -8.43 -5.48
N ASP A 139 -10.87 -9.65 -5.94
CA ASP A 139 -11.56 -9.89 -7.21
C ASP A 139 -12.87 -9.11 -7.35
N ASN A 140 -13.68 -9.08 -6.30
CA ASN A 140 -14.95 -8.34 -6.31
C ASN A 140 -14.74 -6.81 -6.37
N LEU A 141 -13.70 -6.30 -5.75
CA LEU A 141 -13.33 -4.87 -5.83
C LEU A 141 -12.84 -4.51 -7.24
N LEU A 142 -12.01 -5.36 -7.82
CA LEU A 142 -11.50 -5.19 -9.19
C LEU A 142 -12.65 -5.25 -10.20
N THR A 143 -13.57 -6.20 -10.06
CA THR A 143 -14.80 -6.30 -10.86
C THR A 143 -15.64 -5.03 -10.74
N PHE A 144 -15.75 -4.45 -9.53
CA PHE A 144 -16.45 -3.17 -9.34
C PHE A 144 -15.74 -2.01 -10.06
N PHE A 145 -14.42 -1.95 -10.04
CA PHE A 145 -13.67 -0.94 -10.79
C PHE A 145 -13.86 -1.10 -12.31
N ASP A 146 -13.81 -2.34 -12.82
CA ASP A 146 -14.06 -2.63 -14.24
C ASP A 146 -15.48 -2.24 -14.66
N ARG A 147 -16.47 -2.49 -13.80
CA ARG A 147 -17.83 -2.00 -14.00
C ARG A 147 -17.88 -0.47 -14.02
N SER A 148 -17.15 0.20 -13.16
CA SER A 148 -17.10 1.67 -13.14
C SER A 148 -16.51 2.25 -14.43
N VAL A 149 -15.61 1.53 -15.08
CA VAL A 149 -15.12 1.87 -16.42
C VAL A 149 -16.24 1.68 -17.45
N ALA A 150 -16.91 0.54 -17.44
CA ALA A 150 -18.00 0.24 -18.38
C ALA A 150 -19.17 1.23 -18.29
N GLU A 151 -19.45 1.72 -17.07
CA GLU A 151 -20.49 2.74 -16.82
C GLU A 151 -19.99 4.20 -17.07
N GLY A 152 -18.70 4.39 -17.42
CA GLY A 152 -18.13 5.70 -17.75
C GLY A 152 -17.75 6.57 -16.55
N PHE A 153 -17.72 6.04 -15.31
CA PHE A 153 -17.28 6.78 -14.12
C PHE A 153 -15.76 6.85 -13.97
N ILE A 154 -15.05 5.86 -14.52
CA ILE A 154 -13.59 5.78 -14.54
C ILE A 154 -13.15 5.62 -15.99
N LYS A 155 -12.13 6.38 -16.44
CA LYS A 155 -11.51 6.16 -17.73
C LYS A 155 -10.65 4.88 -17.69
N GLN A 156 -10.53 4.17 -18.81
CA GLN A 156 -9.71 2.97 -18.93
C GLN A 156 -8.24 3.23 -18.48
N GLU A 157 -7.68 4.34 -18.93
CA GLU A 157 -6.29 4.74 -18.58
C GLU A 157 -6.12 4.96 -17.07
N HIS A 158 -7.16 5.40 -16.38
CA HIS A 158 -7.12 5.56 -14.92
C HIS A 158 -7.21 4.22 -14.20
N ARG A 159 -8.01 3.27 -14.73
CA ARG A 159 -8.08 1.90 -14.19
C ARG A 159 -6.73 1.17 -14.31
N GLU A 160 -6.00 1.42 -15.38
CA GLU A 160 -4.67 0.85 -15.65
C GLU A 160 -3.56 1.42 -14.74
N MET A 161 -3.81 2.51 -14.02
CA MET A 161 -2.89 3.02 -12.99
C MET A 161 -2.79 2.10 -11.77
N LEU A 162 -3.74 1.17 -11.58
CA LEU A 162 -3.69 0.16 -10.54
C LEU A 162 -3.09 -1.14 -11.09
N PHE A 163 -1.88 -1.45 -10.67
CA PHE A 163 -1.29 -2.75 -10.91
C PHE A 163 -1.91 -3.82 -10.01
N VAL A 164 -2.09 -5.01 -10.54
CA VAL A 164 -2.61 -6.17 -9.80
C VAL A 164 -1.73 -7.36 -10.11
N GLU A 165 -1.13 -7.94 -9.08
CA GLU A 165 -0.24 -9.10 -9.20
C GLU A 165 -0.49 -10.05 -8.03
N ASP A 166 -0.15 -11.33 -8.22
CA ASP A 166 -0.26 -12.35 -7.17
C ASP A 166 1.01 -12.41 -6.30
N PHE A 167 2.14 -11.90 -6.81
CA PHE A 167 3.44 -11.99 -6.16
C PHE A 167 4.13 -10.63 -6.02
N PRO A 168 4.80 -10.40 -4.86
CA PRO A 168 5.51 -9.15 -4.60
C PRO A 168 6.60 -8.82 -5.62
N GLU A 169 7.35 -9.84 -6.07
CA GLU A 169 8.46 -9.66 -7.00
C GLU A 169 7.99 -9.04 -8.31
N THR A 170 6.94 -9.62 -8.90
CA THR A 170 6.36 -9.15 -10.17
C THR A 170 5.82 -7.74 -10.03
N LEU A 171 5.16 -7.44 -8.91
CA LEU A 171 4.63 -6.10 -8.67
C LEU A 171 5.75 -5.06 -8.54
N LEU A 172 6.81 -5.38 -7.80
CA LEU A 172 7.95 -4.49 -7.62
C LEU A 172 8.72 -4.27 -8.93
N ASP A 173 8.86 -5.30 -9.77
CA ASP A 173 9.48 -5.17 -11.10
C ASP A 173 8.68 -4.18 -11.97
N ARG A 174 7.35 -4.28 -11.97
CA ARG A 174 6.49 -3.31 -12.67
C ARG A 174 6.60 -1.89 -12.11
N PHE A 175 6.83 -1.76 -10.80
CA PHE A 175 7.03 -0.43 -10.18
C PHE A 175 8.34 0.22 -10.63
N GLU A 176 9.39 -0.55 -10.86
CA GLU A 176 10.67 -0.03 -11.36
C GLU A 176 10.57 0.51 -12.80
N GLU A 177 9.70 -0.10 -13.61
CA GLU A 177 9.45 0.31 -15.00
C GLU A 177 8.37 1.39 -15.13
N TYR A 178 7.68 1.74 -14.03
CA TYR A 178 6.53 2.63 -14.06
C TYR A 178 6.89 4.06 -14.47
N ASN A 179 6.16 4.53 -15.48
CA ASN A 179 6.13 5.93 -15.87
C ASN A 179 4.71 6.46 -15.74
N ALA A 180 4.53 7.48 -14.91
CA ALA A 180 3.21 8.06 -14.68
C ALA A 180 2.60 8.56 -16.01
N PRO A 181 1.40 8.10 -16.38
CA PRO A 181 0.75 8.57 -17.60
C PRO A 181 0.42 10.07 -17.49
N ARG A 182 0.52 10.77 -18.62
CA ARG A 182 0.14 12.19 -18.72
C ARG A 182 -1.37 12.34 -19.00
N VAL A 183 -2.18 11.68 -18.21
CA VAL A 183 -3.65 11.70 -18.37
C VAL A 183 -4.24 12.48 -17.20
N GLY A 184 -4.75 13.68 -17.48
CA GLY A 184 -5.51 14.45 -16.49
C GLY A 184 -7.01 14.15 -16.58
N LYS A 185 -7.70 14.18 -15.45
CA LYS A 185 -9.16 13.97 -15.39
C LYS A 185 -9.94 15.02 -16.20
N TRP A 186 -9.39 16.22 -16.39
CA TRP A 186 -10.06 17.42 -16.90
C TRP A 186 -9.41 18.02 -18.15
N ILE A 187 -8.52 17.28 -18.86
CA ILE A 187 -7.76 17.83 -20.00
C ILE A 187 -8.62 18.03 -21.25
N ASP A 188 -9.82 17.46 -21.28
CA ASP A 188 -10.74 17.52 -22.44
C ASP A 188 -11.92 18.45 -22.22
N ILE A 189 -11.81 19.46 -21.34
CA ILE A 189 -12.84 20.52 -21.13
C ILE A 189 -12.34 21.83 -21.70
#